data_b655f0ebae60765d954c723142862de1
#
_entry.id   b655f0ebae60765d954c723142862de1
#
_cell.length_a   1.000
_cell.length_b   1.000
_cell.length_c   1.000
_cell.angle_alpha   90.00
_cell.angle_beta   90.00
_cell.angle_gamma   90.00
#
_symmetry.space_group_name_H-M   'P 1'
#
loop_
_entity.id
_entity.type
_entity.pdbx_description
1 polymer ?
#
loop_
_entity_poly.entity_id
_entity_poly.type
_entity_poly.pdbx_seq_one_letter_code
_entity_poly.pdbx_strand_id
1 'polypeptide(L)'
;IRTDKLLLRIEKADGAIRFLNADGTLLLSENKKEPRLVENGESWSFFDFEKKEKIKSKGILATDLMDLSLKARYISFGGKPMRMPFILSDKGYGIGVAAEKTALLCNVSMYGQYVYTDVTDQIDYYFLYGGSVGRTIELHKGLFG
;
A
#
# COMPACT_ATOMS: atom_id res chain seq x y z
N ILE A 1 -9.12 -3.98 14.79
CA ILE A 1 -7.84 -4.56 15.26
C ILE A 1 -6.99 -3.43 15.83
N ARG A 2 -6.39 -3.65 16.99
CA ARG A 2 -5.57 -2.63 17.67
C ARG A 2 -4.24 -3.24 18.11
N THR A 3 -3.17 -2.48 17.92
CA THR A 3 -1.83 -2.69 18.48
C THR A 3 -1.43 -1.47 19.32
N ASP A 4 -0.25 -1.47 19.90
CA ASP A 4 0.26 -0.32 20.66
C ASP A 4 0.44 0.95 19.83
N LYS A 5 0.60 0.82 18.51
CA LYS A 5 0.91 1.93 17.60
C LYS A 5 -0.13 2.15 16.51
N LEU A 6 -0.91 1.14 16.21
CA LEU A 6 -1.80 1.14 15.04
C LEU A 6 -3.20 0.66 15.42
N LEU A 7 -4.21 1.36 14.94
CA LEU A 7 -5.60 0.95 14.98
C LEU A 7 -6.09 0.76 13.54
N LEU A 8 -6.59 -0.44 13.24
CA LEU A 8 -7.22 -0.76 11.96
C LEU A 8 -8.73 -0.86 12.19
N ARG A 9 -9.49 -0.12 11.41
CA ARG A 9 -10.95 -0.17 11.35
C ARG A 9 -11.41 -0.66 9.99
N ILE A 10 -12.37 -1.56 9.99
CA ILE A 10 -13.10 -1.98 8.79
C ILE A 10 -14.50 -1.42 8.92
N GLU A 11 -14.91 -0.59 7.98
CA GLU A 11 -16.24 0.00 7.97
C GLU A 11 -17.25 -0.99 7.39
N LYS A 12 -18.28 -1.29 8.16
CA LYS A 12 -19.30 -2.27 7.73
C LYS A 12 -20.11 -1.81 6.53
N ALA A 13 -20.26 -0.50 6.34
CA ALA A 13 -21.09 0.07 5.30
C ALA A 13 -20.47 -0.04 3.90
N ASP A 14 -19.14 0.11 3.81
CA ASP A 14 -18.42 0.15 2.52
C ASP A 14 -17.29 -0.89 2.42
N GLY A 15 -16.97 -1.57 3.52
CA GLY A 15 -15.88 -2.56 3.59
C GLY A 15 -14.48 -1.95 3.52
N ALA A 16 -14.36 -0.62 3.50
CA ALA A 16 -13.07 0.06 3.41
C ALA A 16 -12.28 -0.06 4.71
N ILE A 17 -10.98 -0.24 4.58
CA ILE A 17 -10.06 -0.31 5.71
C ILE A 17 -9.51 1.10 5.97
N ARG A 18 -9.50 1.50 7.24
CA ARG A 18 -8.88 2.73 7.73
C ARG A 18 -7.77 2.40 8.70
N PHE A 19 -6.61 2.98 8.44
CA PHE A 19 -5.43 2.87 9.26
C PHE A 19 -5.26 4.16 10.07
N LEU A 20 -5.27 4.04 11.41
CA LEU A 20 -5.12 5.15 12.34
C LEU A 20 -3.93 4.88 13.26
N ASN A 21 -3.26 5.92 13.74
CA ASN A 21 -2.26 5.76 14.78
C ASN A 21 -2.93 5.49 16.15
N ALA A 22 -2.13 5.29 17.20
CA ALA A 22 -2.63 5.00 18.54
C ALA A 22 -3.53 6.12 19.12
N ASP A 23 -3.32 7.37 18.70
CA ASP A 23 -4.09 8.54 19.12
C ASP A 23 -5.41 8.71 18.35
N GLY A 24 -5.66 7.86 17.37
CA GLY A 24 -6.84 7.90 16.52
C GLY A 24 -6.75 8.82 15.31
N THR A 25 -5.56 9.35 15.02
CA THR A 25 -5.32 10.16 13.80
C THR A 25 -5.30 9.26 12.57
N LEU A 26 -6.04 9.62 11.54
CA LEU A 26 -6.09 8.87 10.29
C LEU A 26 -4.75 8.98 9.55
N LEU A 27 -4.15 7.84 9.24
CA LEU A 27 -2.93 7.71 8.43
C LEU A 27 -3.28 7.53 6.96
N LEU A 28 -4.14 6.55 6.68
CA LEU A 28 -4.59 6.19 5.33
C LEU A 28 -5.98 5.59 5.38
N SER A 29 -6.78 5.83 4.38
CA SER A 29 -8.05 5.14 4.14
C SER A 29 -8.04 4.49 2.76
N GLU A 30 -8.59 3.28 2.65
CA GLU A 30 -9.08 2.81 1.36
C GLU A 30 -10.25 3.69 0.90
N ASN A 31 -10.46 3.77 -0.41
CA ASN A 31 -11.55 4.54 -0.99
C ASN A 31 -12.91 3.98 -0.58
N LYS A 32 -13.84 4.84 -0.16
CA LYS A 32 -15.15 4.41 0.36
C LYS A 32 -16.10 3.89 -0.71
N LYS A 33 -15.97 4.37 -1.95
CA LYS A 33 -16.86 3.97 -3.05
C LYS A 33 -16.43 2.64 -3.65
N GLU A 34 -15.14 2.48 -3.82
CA GLU A 34 -14.53 1.30 -4.43
C GLU A 34 -13.19 1.03 -3.74
N PRO A 35 -13.21 0.34 -2.60
CA PRO A 35 -11.96 0.08 -1.86
C PRO A 35 -11.05 -0.89 -2.61
N ARG A 36 -11.61 -1.87 -3.29
CA ARG A 36 -10.87 -2.94 -3.97
C ARG A 36 -11.67 -3.49 -5.14
N LEU A 37 -10.97 -3.85 -6.20
CA LEU A 37 -11.51 -4.54 -7.37
C LEU A 37 -10.62 -5.73 -7.72
N VAL A 38 -11.23 -6.87 -8.00
CA VAL A 38 -10.56 -8.05 -8.57
C VAL A 38 -11.37 -8.48 -9.78
N GLU A 39 -10.77 -8.42 -10.95
CA GLU A 39 -11.44 -8.74 -12.20
C GLU A 39 -10.45 -9.29 -13.23
N ASN A 40 -10.83 -10.36 -13.94
CA ASN A 40 -10.07 -10.95 -15.03
C ASN A 40 -8.60 -11.27 -14.71
N GLY A 41 -8.31 -11.66 -13.48
CA GLY A 41 -6.95 -11.99 -13.06
C GLY A 41 -6.08 -10.79 -12.70
N GLU A 42 -6.70 -9.65 -12.50
CA GLU A 42 -6.07 -8.40 -12.12
C GLU A 42 -6.71 -7.85 -10.85
N SER A 43 -5.96 -7.07 -10.08
CA SER A 43 -6.47 -6.48 -8.85
C SER A 43 -6.06 -5.02 -8.68
N TRP A 44 -6.95 -4.26 -8.09
CA TRP A 44 -6.76 -2.85 -7.76
C TRP A 44 -7.09 -2.64 -6.29
N SER A 45 -6.21 -1.93 -5.59
CA SER A 45 -6.48 -1.38 -4.25
C SER A 45 -6.51 0.13 -4.36
N PHE A 46 -7.67 0.73 -4.09
CA PHE A 46 -7.88 2.17 -4.17
C PHE A 46 -7.67 2.81 -2.82
N PHE A 47 -6.91 3.90 -2.78
CA PHE A 47 -6.57 4.63 -1.57
C PHE A 47 -6.93 6.10 -1.69
N ASP A 48 -7.27 6.73 -0.56
CA ASP A 48 -7.47 8.17 -0.46
C ASP A 48 -6.22 8.79 0.19
N PHE A 49 -5.20 9.10 -0.62
CA PHE A 49 -4.03 9.84 -0.14
C PHE A 49 -4.40 11.31 0.12
N GLU A 50 -3.84 11.91 1.16
CA GLU A 50 -4.07 13.33 1.41
C GLU A 50 -3.45 14.20 0.31
N LYS A 51 -4.08 15.33 -0.01
CA LYS A 51 -3.69 16.22 -1.11
C LYS A 51 -2.23 16.71 -1.05
N LYS A 52 -1.67 16.86 0.15
CA LYS A 52 -0.29 17.32 0.36
C LYS A 52 0.68 16.20 0.69
N GLU A 53 0.20 14.99 0.77
CA GLU A 53 0.98 13.82 1.12
C GLU A 53 1.93 13.44 -0.01
N LYS A 54 3.19 13.20 0.36
CA LYS A 54 4.23 12.81 -0.59
C LYS A 54 4.44 11.30 -0.55
N ILE A 55 3.98 10.63 -1.60
CA ILE A 55 4.19 9.20 -1.78
C ILE A 55 5.45 8.99 -2.63
N LYS A 56 6.32 8.10 -2.18
CA LYS A 56 7.57 7.76 -2.86
C LYS A 56 7.71 6.25 -3.02
N SER A 57 8.33 5.84 -4.10
CA SER A 57 8.86 4.49 -4.27
C SER A 57 10.34 4.58 -4.60
N LYS A 58 11.19 3.89 -3.82
CA LYS A 58 12.67 3.94 -3.97
C LYS A 58 13.24 5.37 -4.05
N GLY A 59 12.69 6.28 -3.25
CA GLY A 59 13.12 7.67 -3.19
C GLY A 59 12.56 8.57 -4.31
N ILE A 60 11.88 8.00 -5.32
CA ILE A 60 11.25 8.75 -6.41
C ILE A 60 9.84 9.16 -6.01
N LEU A 61 9.51 10.44 -6.16
CA LEU A 61 8.17 10.96 -5.87
C LEU A 61 7.16 10.43 -6.90
N ALA A 62 6.08 9.85 -6.42
CA ALA A 62 4.97 9.38 -7.25
C ALA A 62 4.01 10.54 -7.51
N THR A 63 4.12 11.16 -8.66
CA THR A 63 3.27 12.28 -9.10
C THR A 63 2.29 11.89 -10.21
N ASP A 64 2.43 10.67 -10.74
CA ASP A 64 1.72 10.19 -11.92
C ASP A 64 1.59 8.66 -11.87
N LEU A 65 1.53 8.01 -13.01
CA LEU A 65 1.59 6.56 -13.13
C LEU A 65 3.05 6.09 -12.99
N MET A 66 3.29 5.22 -12.00
CA MET A 66 4.62 4.69 -11.71
C MET A 66 4.63 3.18 -11.79
N ASP A 67 5.54 2.62 -12.59
CA ASP A 67 5.83 1.18 -12.59
C ASP A 67 6.65 0.81 -11.35
N LEU A 68 6.01 0.10 -10.41
CA LEU A 68 6.61 -0.38 -9.19
C LEU A 68 7.39 -1.70 -9.37
N SER A 69 7.13 -2.41 -10.46
CA SER A 69 7.73 -3.73 -10.73
C SER A 69 9.21 -3.64 -11.09
N LEU A 70 9.64 -2.50 -11.66
CA LEU A 70 11.05 -2.24 -11.95
C LEU A 70 11.87 -2.21 -10.66
N LYS A 71 12.80 -3.17 -10.50
CA LYS A 71 13.68 -3.31 -9.32
C LYS A 71 12.96 -3.73 -8.01
N ALA A 72 11.77 -4.29 -8.07
CA ALA A 72 11.18 -4.91 -6.90
C ALA A 72 12.03 -6.11 -6.43
N ARG A 73 12.19 -6.27 -5.11
CA ARG A 73 12.84 -7.46 -4.55
C ARG A 73 11.90 -8.66 -4.64
N TYR A 74 12.46 -9.83 -4.87
CA TYR A 74 11.73 -11.08 -4.74
C TYR A 74 11.76 -11.54 -3.28
N ILE A 75 10.63 -11.94 -2.79
CA ILE A 75 10.49 -12.66 -1.52
C ILE A 75 9.87 -14.02 -1.80
N SER A 76 10.19 -15.00 -1.00
CA SER A 76 9.52 -16.30 -1.06
C SER A 76 8.30 -16.27 -0.15
N PHE A 77 7.13 -16.39 -0.74
CA PHE A 77 5.86 -16.46 -0.01
C PHE A 77 5.15 -17.76 -0.36
N GLY A 78 4.93 -18.65 0.62
CA GLY A 78 4.32 -19.94 0.37
C GLY A 78 5.06 -20.81 -0.67
N GLY A 79 6.39 -20.66 -0.78
CA GLY A 79 7.21 -21.40 -1.74
C GLY A 79 7.23 -20.82 -3.17
N LYS A 80 6.52 -19.71 -3.42
CA LYS A 80 6.54 -18.99 -4.71
C LYS A 80 7.35 -17.71 -4.60
N PRO A 81 8.21 -17.38 -5.59
CA PRO A 81 8.86 -16.08 -5.63
C PRO A 81 7.83 -15.01 -6.00
N MET A 82 7.63 -14.07 -5.09
CA MET A 82 6.75 -12.92 -5.29
C MET A 82 7.56 -11.63 -5.29
N ARG A 83 7.20 -10.68 -6.12
CA ARG A 83 7.72 -9.31 -6.04
C ARG A 83 6.96 -8.54 -4.99
N MET A 84 7.68 -7.77 -4.19
CA MET A 84 7.08 -6.92 -3.16
C MET A 84 7.52 -5.46 -3.37
N PRO A 85 6.91 -4.73 -4.31
CA PRO A 85 7.13 -3.31 -4.41
C PRO A 85 6.64 -2.61 -3.15
N PHE A 86 7.34 -1.54 -2.76
CA PHE A 86 7.08 -0.80 -1.55
C PHE A 86 6.93 0.68 -1.84
N ILE A 87 5.83 1.25 -1.39
CA ILE A 87 5.57 2.70 -1.42
C ILE A 87 5.64 3.25 0.01
N LEU A 88 6.13 4.48 0.13
CA LEU A 88 6.42 5.13 1.41
C LEU A 88 5.81 6.53 1.43
N SER A 89 5.06 6.83 2.48
CA SER A 89 4.46 8.13 2.74
C SER A 89 5.34 8.96 3.67
N ASP A 90 5.37 10.28 3.46
CA ASP A 90 5.99 11.25 4.39
C ASP A 90 5.27 11.31 5.75
N LYS A 91 4.07 10.74 5.87
CA LYS A 91 3.36 10.53 7.15
C LYS A 91 3.96 9.41 8.01
N GLY A 92 5.00 8.72 7.55
CA GLY A 92 5.70 7.68 8.30
C GLY A 92 5.02 6.31 8.26
N TYR A 93 4.28 6.02 7.20
CA TYR A 93 3.79 4.67 6.89
C TYR A 93 4.28 4.21 5.52
N GLY A 94 4.16 2.92 5.27
CA GLY A 94 4.45 2.33 3.97
C GLY A 94 3.48 1.21 3.62
N ILE A 95 3.37 0.93 2.33
CA ILE A 95 2.56 -0.16 1.79
C ILE A 95 3.46 -1.04 0.93
N GLY A 96 3.53 -2.32 1.27
CA GLY A 96 4.11 -3.36 0.43
C GLY A 96 2.98 -4.13 -0.25
N VAL A 97 3.10 -4.38 -1.54
CA VAL A 97 2.05 -5.05 -2.32
C VAL A 97 2.63 -6.30 -2.95
N ALA A 98 1.95 -7.44 -2.79
CA ALA A 98 2.35 -8.66 -3.46
C ALA A 98 1.99 -8.59 -4.94
N ALA A 99 2.95 -8.91 -5.81
CA ALA A 99 2.75 -8.94 -7.26
C ALA A 99 3.55 -10.10 -7.89
N GLU A 100 3.01 -10.75 -8.89
CA GLU A 100 3.75 -11.79 -9.62
C GLU A 100 4.76 -11.17 -10.59
N LYS A 101 4.32 -10.27 -11.45
CA LYS A 101 5.16 -9.61 -12.47
C LYS A 101 5.02 -8.11 -12.45
N THR A 102 3.80 -7.60 -12.42
CA THR A 102 3.47 -6.21 -12.64
C THR A 102 2.84 -5.59 -11.40
N ALA A 103 3.33 -4.43 -11.01
CA ALA A 103 2.68 -3.57 -10.03
C ALA A 103 2.78 -2.12 -10.49
N LEU A 104 1.66 -1.41 -10.53
CA LEU A 104 1.58 -0.01 -10.92
C LEU A 104 0.97 0.81 -9.80
N LEU A 105 1.53 1.98 -9.52
CA LEU A 105 0.92 2.99 -8.67
C LEU A 105 0.40 4.12 -9.55
N CYS A 106 -0.91 4.37 -9.52
CA CYS A 106 -1.51 5.58 -10.04
C CYS A 106 -1.74 6.56 -8.90
N ASN A 107 -1.18 7.74 -9.00
CA ASN A 107 -1.37 8.83 -8.04
C ASN A 107 -1.82 10.11 -8.75
N VAL A 108 -2.83 9.96 -9.59
CA VAL A 108 -3.42 11.06 -10.39
C VAL A 108 -4.86 11.26 -9.95
N SER A 109 -5.18 12.42 -9.39
CA SER A 109 -6.52 12.70 -8.85
C SER A 109 -7.65 12.56 -9.88
N MET A 110 -7.36 12.76 -11.16
CA MET A 110 -8.34 12.64 -12.26
C MET A 110 -8.66 11.16 -12.58
N TYR A 111 -7.69 10.25 -12.44
CA TYR A 111 -7.83 8.82 -12.76
C TYR A 111 -8.00 7.94 -11.52
N GLY A 112 -7.95 8.53 -10.32
CA GLY A 112 -7.97 7.82 -9.06
C GLY A 112 -6.58 7.55 -8.50
N GLN A 113 -6.56 7.12 -7.25
CA GLN A 113 -5.32 6.76 -6.55
C GLN A 113 -5.41 5.28 -6.21
N TYR A 114 -4.60 4.46 -6.86
CA TYR A 114 -4.67 3.01 -6.68
C TYR A 114 -3.32 2.33 -6.92
N VAL A 115 -3.20 1.14 -6.36
CA VAL A 115 -2.16 0.18 -6.72
C VAL A 115 -2.82 -0.96 -7.50
N TYR A 116 -2.33 -1.19 -8.71
CA TYR A 116 -2.69 -2.31 -9.56
C TYR A 116 -1.65 -3.42 -9.43
N THR A 117 -2.10 -4.67 -9.40
CA THR A 117 -1.23 -5.85 -9.47
C THR A 117 -1.84 -6.92 -10.36
N ASP A 118 -0.98 -7.80 -10.87
CA ASP A 118 -1.35 -8.95 -11.69
C ASP A 118 -1.58 -10.24 -10.89
N VAL A 119 -1.89 -10.11 -9.62
CA VAL A 119 -2.26 -11.25 -8.76
C VAL A 119 -3.73 -11.60 -8.97
N THR A 120 -3.99 -12.83 -9.36
CA THR A 120 -5.22 -13.23 -10.05
C THR A 120 -6.46 -13.45 -9.19
N ASP A 121 -6.32 -13.74 -7.91
CA ASP A 121 -7.44 -14.23 -7.09
C ASP A 121 -7.53 -13.59 -5.70
N GLN A 122 -6.61 -12.71 -5.38
CA GLN A 122 -6.59 -12.06 -4.08
C GLN A 122 -5.92 -10.70 -4.12
N ILE A 123 -6.30 -9.83 -3.20
CA ILE A 123 -5.59 -8.60 -2.89
C ILE A 123 -4.73 -8.88 -1.67
N ASP A 124 -3.43 -8.69 -1.80
CA ASP A 124 -2.48 -8.90 -0.72
C ASP A 124 -1.54 -7.70 -0.61
N TYR A 125 -1.71 -6.94 0.46
CA TYR A 125 -0.80 -5.84 0.79
C TYR A 125 -0.52 -5.77 2.29
N TYR A 126 0.61 -5.19 2.63
CA TYR A 126 1.09 -5.00 4.00
C TYR A 126 1.16 -3.52 4.31
N PHE A 127 0.54 -3.12 5.40
CA PHE A 127 0.64 -1.76 5.91
C PHE A 127 1.65 -1.71 7.07
N LEU A 128 2.68 -0.90 6.93
CA LEU A 128 3.74 -0.71 7.92
C LEU A 128 3.68 0.70 8.48
N TYR A 129 3.72 0.83 9.81
CA TYR A 129 3.73 2.14 10.46
C TYR A 129 4.87 2.24 11.48
N GLY A 130 5.87 3.05 11.16
CA GLY A 130 6.99 3.36 12.04
C GLY A 130 6.84 4.67 12.80
N GLY A 131 5.89 5.53 12.41
CA GLY A 131 5.71 6.88 12.94
C GLY A 131 6.67 7.91 12.33
N SER A 132 7.66 7.45 11.57
CA SER A 132 8.56 8.28 10.77
C SER A 132 9.05 7.49 9.54
N VAL A 133 9.48 8.22 8.51
CA VAL A 133 10.02 7.64 7.27
C VAL A 133 11.16 6.67 7.56
N GLY A 134 12.16 7.09 8.35
CA GLY A 134 13.31 6.26 8.68
C GLY A 134 12.92 4.97 9.40
N ARG A 135 12.06 5.08 10.40
CA ARG A 135 11.61 3.90 11.16
C ARG A 135 10.77 2.93 10.33
N THR A 136 9.96 3.45 9.41
CA THR A 136 9.17 2.61 8.50
C THR A 136 10.07 1.84 7.52
N ILE A 137 11.15 2.46 7.04
CA ILE A 137 12.17 1.80 6.22
C ILE A 137 12.87 0.68 7.03
N GLU A 138 13.21 0.93 8.28
CA GLU A 138 13.81 -0.09 9.15
C GLU A 138 12.86 -1.29 9.36
N LEU A 139 11.57 -1.02 9.62
CA LEU A 139 10.57 -2.08 9.73
C LEU A 139 10.47 -2.91 8.45
N HIS A 140 10.43 -2.25 7.30
CA HIS A 140 10.40 -2.93 6.01
C HIS A 140 11.64 -3.82 5.81
N LYS A 141 12.83 -3.31 6.11
CA LYS A 141 14.07 -4.09 6.03
C LYS A 141 14.08 -5.27 6.98
N GLY A 142 13.56 -5.11 8.17
CA GLY A 142 13.47 -6.18 9.17
C GLY A 142 12.53 -7.33 8.77
N LEU A 143 11.46 -7.02 8.03
CA LEU A 143 10.47 -8.01 7.58
C LEU A 143 10.85 -8.67 6.25
N PHE A 144 11.41 -7.91 5.33
CA PHE A 144 11.58 -8.34 3.94
C PHE A 144 13.05 -8.32 3.44
N GLY A 145 13.97 -7.98 4.30
CA GLY A 145 15.41 -7.89 3.96
C GLY A 145 15.76 -6.56 3.35
#